data_57b487e2101f6b64ca4faef23af211f7
#
_entry.id   57b487e2101f6b64ca4faef23af211f7
#
_cell.length_a   1.000
_cell.length_b   1.000
_cell.length_c   1.000
_cell.angle_alpha   90.00
_cell.angle_beta   90.00
_cell.angle_gamma   90.00
#
_symmetry.space_group_name_H-M   'P 1'
#
loop_
_entity.id
_entity.type
_entity.pdbx_description
1 polymer ?
#
loop_
_entity_poly.entity_id
_entity_poly.type
_entity_poly.pdbx_seq_one_letter_code
_entity_poly.pdbx_strand_id
1 'polypeptide(L)'
;MEKGRQVTTAIDLTSFFTENNAMGLTGCGKFGKGFLVAINILFFILGLGLFVLGILMKVNVSAINDDVKPALNGVTVASYKLGNLVDSLAILFIVIGAFILIVSGLGLFGACCEVKCMLVTYAVLVMILFVMKIAAIALWFTMKSGFEDVVKEGMLESLKDNYKSDTIDSSNAVSNAWNYMFMSLQCCGVVDIKTDFGTGTPAWITGLSPTTVIPKTCCIGADSSNYKTNPKLSTCQPGTADYNMKGCYAALKDEITTYGNIFVGVGITILLIELLAVVFAFVICCQTGDKNHAV
;
A
#
# COMPACT_ATOMS: atom_id res chain seq x y z
N MET A 1 12.88 4.94 57.61
CA MET A 1 12.43 5.97 56.66
C MET A 1 13.30 5.89 55.43
N GLU A 2 12.90 5.07 54.52
CA GLU A 2 13.63 4.79 53.27
C GLU A 2 12.93 5.51 52.14
N LYS A 3 13.60 6.50 51.57
CA LYS A 3 13.08 7.40 50.56
C LYS A 3 13.27 6.72 49.21
N GLY A 4 12.17 6.18 48.63
CA GLY A 4 12.14 5.58 47.30
C GLY A 4 12.60 6.58 46.25
N ARG A 5 13.65 6.22 45.51
CA ARG A 5 14.17 6.92 44.34
C ARG A 5 13.36 6.43 43.12
N GLN A 6 12.40 7.21 42.69
CA GLN A 6 11.76 7.01 41.38
C GLN A 6 12.79 7.30 40.29
N VAL A 7 13.21 6.27 39.58
CA VAL A 7 14.01 6.38 38.36
C VAL A 7 13.03 6.68 37.20
N THR A 8 12.86 7.96 36.92
CA THR A 8 12.19 8.40 35.71
C THR A 8 13.22 8.31 34.58
N THR A 9 13.22 7.22 33.85
CA THR A 9 13.96 7.09 32.58
C THR A 9 13.18 7.81 31.45
N ALA A 10 13.15 9.13 31.52
CA ALA A 10 12.98 9.94 30.33
C ALA A 10 14.31 9.91 29.59
N ILE A 11 14.41 9.17 28.51
CA ILE A 11 15.56 9.23 27.61
C ILE A 11 15.57 10.64 27.05
N ASP A 12 16.45 11.48 27.59
CA ASP A 12 16.65 12.85 27.12
C ASP A 12 17.39 12.78 25.78
N LEU A 13 16.61 12.70 24.71
CA LEU A 13 17.09 12.70 23.33
C LEU A 13 17.97 13.94 23.02
N THR A 14 17.76 15.05 23.73
CA THR A 14 18.52 16.28 23.50
C THR A 14 19.93 16.18 24.06
N SER A 15 20.17 15.49 25.18
CA SER A 15 21.51 15.26 25.73
C SER A 15 22.30 14.29 24.86
N PHE A 16 21.66 13.30 24.24
CA PHE A 16 22.29 12.35 23.32
C PHE A 16 22.87 13.03 22.07
N PHE A 17 22.23 14.14 21.62
CA PHE A 17 22.68 14.90 20.44
C PHE A 17 23.79 15.91 20.75
N THR A 18 23.95 16.34 22.01
CA THR A 18 24.91 17.41 22.37
C THR A 18 26.28 16.89 22.81
N GLU A 19 26.40 15.66 23.28
CA GLU A 19 27.65 15.19 23.95
C GLU A 19 28.74 14.68 22.98
N ASN A 20 28.46 14.51 21.67
CA ASN A 20 29.46 14.02 20.71
C ASN A 20 30.14 15.12 19.88
N ASN A 21 30.35 16.32 20.44
CA ASN A 21 31.08 17.43 19.77
C ASN A 21 32.58 17.35 19.83
N ALA A 22 33.17 16.25 20.30
CA ALA A 22 34.60 16.07 20.39
C ALA A 22 35.17 15.32 19.18
N MET A 23 35.76 16.09 18.31
CA MET A 23 36.75 15.74 17.26
C MET A 23 36.23 15.10 15.94
N GLY A 24 36.29 15.87 14.88
CA GLY A 24 36.85 15.44 13.62
C GLY A 24 35.96 15.35 12.38
N LEU A 25 34.62 15.44 12.47
CA LEU A 25 33.79 15.55 11.28
C LEU A 25 33.88 16.96 10.68
N THR A 26 34.19 17.06 9.37
CA THR A 26 34.09 18.31 8.62
C THR A 26 32.64 18.82 8.63
N GLY A 27 32.39 20.09 8.28
CA GLY A 27 31.03 20.64 8.21
C GLY A 27 30.06 19.78 7.38
N CYS A 28 30.56 19.22 6.28
CA CYS A 28 29.80 18.31 5.42
C CYS A 28 29.44 16.99 6.14
N GLY A 29 30.37 16.42 6.91
CA GLY A 29 30.11 15.20 7.68
C GLY A 29 29.10 15.42 8.83
N LYS A 30 29.15 16.58 9.49
CA LYS A 30 28.17 16.94 10.54
C LYS A 30 26.77 17.10 9.96
N PHE A 31 26.65 17.77 8.82
CA PHE A 31 25.38 17.92 8.12
C PHE A 31 24.82 16.56 7.68
N GLY A 32 25.69 15.73 7.05
CA GLY A 32 25.31 14.39 6.62
C GLY A 32 24.86 13.48 7.76
N LYS A 33 25.53 13.56 8.93
CA LYS A 33 25.13 12.86 10.15
C LYS A 33 23.74 13.30 10.61
N GLY A 34 23.50 14.61 10.70
CA GLY A 34 22.19 15.16 11.07
C GLY A 34 21.07 14.73 10.11
N PHE A 35 21.35 14.78 8.80
CA PHE A 35 20.41 14.33 7.77
C PHE A 35 20.10 12.85 7.90
N LEU A 36 21.11 11.99 8.00
CA LEU A 36 20.90 10.54 8.15
C LEU A 36 20.10 10.20 9.41
N VAL A 37 20.42 10.84 10.53
CA VAL A 37 19.69 10.62 11.78
C VAL A 37 18.22 11.05 11.61
N ALA A 38 17.97 12.24 11.09
CA ALA A 38 16.60 12.76 10.95
C ALA A 38 15.73 11.88 10.03
N ILE A 39 16.26 11.48 8.87
CA ILE A 39 15.49 10.67 7.92
C ILE A 39 15.28 9.24 8.44
N ASN A 40 16.26 8.66 9.13
CA ASN A 40 16.10 7.32 9.69
C ASN A 40 15.20 7.30 10.92
N ILE A 41 15.09 8.38 11.72
CA ILE A 41 14.07 8.51 12.76
C ILE A 41 12.68 8.51 12.13
N LEU A 42 12.48 9.27 11.05
CA LEU A 42 11.19 9.31 10.35
C LEU A 42 10.80 7.91 9.85
N PHE A 43 11.70 7.21 9.17
CA PHE A 43 11.45 5.85 8.71
C PHE A 43 11.25 4.86 9.87
N PHE A 44 11.96 5.01 10.97
CA PHE A 44 11.80 4.18 12.15
C PHE A 44 10.39 4.29 12.73
N ILE A 45 9.87 5.53 12.86
CA ILE A 45 8.49 5.78 13.32
C ILE A 45 7.46 5.19 12.36
N LEU A 46 7.66 5.38 11.04
CA LEU A 46 6.78 4.81 10.01
C LEU A 46 6.81 3.29 10.01
N GLY A 47 8.00 2.69 10.12
CA GLY A 47 8.18 1.25 10.21
C GLY A 47 7.53 0.65 11.46
N LEU A 48 7.65 1.35 12.60
CA LEU A 48 6.99 0.95 13.84
C LEU A 48 5.46 1.01 13.69
N GLY A 49 4.93 2.07 13.07
CA GLY A 49 3.51 2.21 12.80
C GLY A 49 2.98 1.07 11.94
N LEU A 50 3.65 0.75 10.83
CA LEU A 50 3.28 -0.38 9.95
C LEU A 50 3.36 -1.74 10.68
N PHE A 51 4.42 -1.96 11.44
CA PHE A 51 4.62 -3.19 12.19
C PHE A 51 3.51 -3.41 13.22
N VAL A 52 3.20 -2.38 14.02
CA VAL A 52 2.12 -2.42 15.02
C VAL A 52 0.77 -2.61 14.32
N LEU A 53 0.51 -1.88 13.23
CA LEU A 53 -0.74 -2.02 12.47
C LEU A 53 -0.92 -3.44 11.94
N GLY A 54 0.15 -4.03 11.40
CA GLY A 54 0.13 -5.43 10.94
C GLY A 54 -0.18 -6.41 12.07
N ILE A 55 0.40 -6.21 13.26
CA ILE A 55 0.10 -7.03 14.44
C ILE A 55 -1.35 -6.85 14.87
N LEU A 56 -1.84 -5.60 14.96
CA LEU A 56 -3.23 -5.32 15.33
C LEU A 56 -4.22 -5.94 14.35
N MET A 57 -3.95 -5.86 13.04
CA MET A 57 -4.75 -6.55 12.02
C MET A 57 -4.74 -8.06 12.24
N LYS A 58 -3.59 -8.66 12.51
CA LYS A 58 -3.45 -10.11 12.75
C LYS A 58 -4.19 -10.56 14.00
N VAL A 59 -4.06 -9.81 15.10
CA VAL A 59 -4.72 -10.11 16.39
C VAL A 59 -6.22 -9.92 16.29
N ASN A 60 -6.69 -8.82 15.66
CA ASN A 60 -8.12 -8.55 15.49
C ASN A 60 -8.78 -9.59 14.58
N VAL A 61 -8.11 -10.01 13.50
CA VAL A 61 -8.59 -11.12 12.67
C VAL A 61 -8.65 -12.42 13.48
N SER A 62 -7.75 -12.63 14.42
CA SER A 62 -7.78 -13.80 15.34
C SER A 62 -8.86 -13.68 16.41
N ALA A 63 -9.12 -12.49 16.94
CA ALA A 63 -10.12 -12.24 17.97
C ALA A 63 -11.56 -12.21 17.40
N ILE A 64 -11.73 -11.80 16.13
CA ILE A 64 -13.00 -11.82 15.39
C ILE A 64 -13.33 -13.24 14.86
N ASN A 65 -12.43 -14.19 15.11
CA ASN A 65 -12.37 -15.50 14.44
C ASN A 65 -13.54 -16.43 14.70
N ASP A 66 -14.26 -16.30 15.79
CA ASP A 66 -15.29 -17.27 16.12
C ASP A 66 -16.64 -17.00 15.41
N ASP A 67 -16.94 -15.72 15.10
CA ASP A 67 -18.21 -15.35 14.46
C ASP A 67 -18.08 -14.89 12.99
N VAL A 68 -16.95 -14.28 12.60
CA VAL A 68 -16.77 -13.62 11.30
C VAL A 68 -15.90 -14.43 10.33
N LYS A 69 -14.98 -15.27 10.81
CA LYS A 69 -14.17 -16.13 9.95
C LYS A 69 -14.99 -17.09 9.08
N PRO A 70 -16.09 -17.71 9.54
CA PRO A 70 -16.92 -18.50 8.65
C PRO A 70 -17.53 -17.66 7.53
N ALA A 71 -17.95 -16.43 7.82
CA ALA A 71 -18.51 -15.51 6.84
C ALA A 71 -17.44 -15.01 5.84
N LEU A 72 -16.23 -14.67 6.31
CA LEU A 72 -15.11 -14.24 5.47
C LEU A 72 -14.47 -15.40 4.69
N ASN A 73 -14.45 -16.62 5.24
CA ASN A 73 -13.94 -17.81 4.54
C ASN A 73 -14.93 -18.37 3.51
N GLY A 74 -16.20 -17.95 3.56
CA GLY A 74 -17.19 -18.22 2.50
C GLY A 74 -16.95 -17.39 1.24
N VAL A 75 -16.05 -16.40 1.30
CA VAL A 75 -15.77 -15.49 0.20
C VAL A 75 -14.42 -15.83 -0.42
N THR A 76 -14.44 -16.35 -1.63
CA THR A 76 -13.24 -16.61 -2.43
C THR A 76 -13.07 -15.51 -3.47
N VAL A 77 -11.92 -14.83 -3.44
CA VAL A 77 -11.47 -13.90 -4.48
C VAL A 77 -10.35 -14.57 -5.23
N ALA A 78 -10.51 -14.84 -6.53
CA ALA A 78 -9.50 -15.47 -7.36
C ALA A 78 -8.86 -16.72 -6.69
N SER A 79 -9.68 -17.68 -6.26
CA SER A 79 -9.26 -18.89 -5.55
C SER A 79 -8.72 -18.68 -4.12
N TYR A 80 -8.64 -17.44 -3.62
CA TYR A 80 -8.22 -17.13 -2.25
C TYR A 80 -9.42 -16.71 -1.39
N LYS A 81 -9.52 -17.28 -0.19
CA LYS A 81 -10.54 -16.86 0.80
C LYS A 81 -10.19 -15.46 1.30
N LEU A 82 -11.17 -14.56 1.41
CA LEU A 82 -10.94 -13.15 1.82
C LEU A 82 -10.26 -13.06 3.19
N GLY A 83 -10.55 -13.96 4.11
CA GLY A 83 -9.85 -14.08 5.39
C GLY A 83 -8.34 -14.31 5.20
N ASN A 84 -7.94 -15.08 4.19
CA ASN A 84 -6.54 -15.32 3.86
C ASN A 84 -5.88 -14.08 3.23
N LEU A 85 -6.62 -13.23 2.51
CA LEU A 85 -6.11 -11.97 1.98
C LEU A 85 -5.79 -10.97 3.10
N VAL A 86 -6.69 -10.81 4.06
CA VAL A 86 -6.46 -9.94 5.23
C VAL A 86 -5.31 -10.47 6.07
N ASP A 87 -5.23 -11.78 6.28
CA ASP A 87 -4.09 -12.42 6.94
C ASP A 87 -2.78 -12.21 6.19
N SER A 88 -2.80 -12.32 4.86
CA SER A 88 -1.62 -12.10 4.01
C SER A 88 -1.18 -10.64 4.03
N LEU A 89 -2.11 -9.68 4.01
CA LEU A 89 -1.82 -8.25 4.14
C LEU A 89 -1.27 -7.91 5.52
N ALA A 90 -1.80 -8.50 6.59
CA ALA A 90 -1.29 -8.32 7.94
C ALA A 90 0.17 -8.82 8.05
N ILE A 91 0.45 -10.02 7.52
CA ILE A 91 1.82 -10.57 7.47
C ILE A 91 2.73 -9.67 6.64
N LEU A 92 2.26 -9.17 5.48
CA LEU A 92 3.01 -8.26 4.62
C LEU A 92 3.40 -6.97 5.38
N PHE A 93 2.46 -6.36 6.11
CA PHE A 93 2.73 -5.17 6.92
C PHE A 93 3.73 -5.45 8.06
N ILE A 94 3.64 -6.61 8.72
CA ILE A 94 4.60 -7.04 9.74
C ILE A 94 6.00 -7.17 9.13
N VAL A 95 6.13 -7.88 8.00
CA VAL A 95 7.42 -8.13 7.35
C VAL A 95 8.04 -6.84 6.84
N ILE A 96 7.26 -6.01 6.13
CA ILE A 96 7.73 -4.70 5.63
C ILE A 96 8.10 -3.78 6.79
N GLY A 97 7.24 -3.68 7.81
CA GLY A 97 7.50 -2.87 9.00
C GLY A 97 8.77 -3.29 9.72
N ALA A 98 8.96 -4.60 9.94
CA ALA A 98 10.18 -5.14 10.55
C ALA A 98 11.43 -4.84 9.71
N PHE A 99 11.35 -4.99 8.39
CA PHE A 99 12.45 -4.69 7.49
C PHE A 99 12.83 -3.19 7.55
N ILE A 100 11.84 -2.29 7.52
CA ILE A 100 12.06 -0.84 7.65
C ILE A 100 12.71 -0.52 9.00
N LEU A 101 12.25 -1.13 10.10
CA LEU A 101 12.83 -0.95 11.44
C LEU A 101 14.31 -1.38 11.48
N ILE A 102 14.66 -2.51 10.87
CA ILE A 102 16.04 -2.99 10.82
C ILE A 102 16.91 -2.01 10.03
N VAL A 103 16.50 -1.63 8.82
CA VAL A 103 17.29 -0.73 7.96
C VAL A 103 17.43 0.65 8.59
N SER A 104 16.34 1.24 9.08
CA SER A 104 16.39 2.55 9.74
C SER A 104 17.16 2.50 11.06
N GLY A 105 17.09 1.42 11.81
CA GLY A 105 17.90 1.17 12.99
C GLY A 105 19.40 1.16 12.68
N LEU A 106 19.81 0.43 11.63
CA LEU A 106 21.20 0.42 11.16
C LEU A 106 21.69 1.81 10.76
N GLY A 107 20.86 2.57 10.04
CA GLY A 107 21.16 3.95 9.64
C GLY A 107 21.28 4.88 10.84
N LEU A 108 20.34 4.79 11.79
CA LEU A 108 20.32 5.61 12.99
C LEU A 108 21.53 5.34 13.90
N PHE A 109 21.70 4.09 14.33
CA PHE A 109 22.81 3.71 15.22
C PHE A 109 24.16 3.85 14.51
N GLY A 110 24.24 3.49 13.24
CA GLY A 110 25.44 3.66 12.43
C GLY A 110 25.90 5.12 12.37
N ALA A 111 24.96 6.05 12.13
CA ALA A 111 25.26 7.49 12.10
C ALA A 111 25.51 8.09 13.48
N CYS A 112 24.71 7.74 14.50
CA CYS A 112 24.86 8.26 15.85
C CYS A 112 26.19 7.81 16.49
N CYS A 113 26.47 6.51 16.45
CA CYS A 113 27.64 5.91 17.10
C CYS A 113 28.88 5.87 16.20
N GLU A 114 28.79 6.34 14.94
CA GLU A 114 29.86 6.34 13.96
C GLU A 114 30.49 4.94 13.73
N VAL A 115 29.63 3.89 13.79
CA VAL A 115 30.03 2.50 13.62
C VAL A 115 30.12 2.17 12.13
N LYS A 116 31.33 2.06 11.59
CA LYS A 116 31.59 1.81 10.16
C LYS A 116 30.85 0.58 9.61
N CYS A 117 30.88 -0.53 10.33
CA CYS A 117 30.24 -1.77 9.89
C CYS A 117 28.73 -1.57 9.68
N MET A 118 28.04 -0.87 10.59
CA MET A 118 26.62 -0.58 10.47
C MET A 118 26.31 0.36 9.31
N LEU A 119 27.14 1.41 9.11
CA LEU A 119 27.00 2.35 8.00
C LEU A 119 27.20 1.68 6.65
N VAL A 120 28.21 0.82 6.52
CA VAL A 120 28.45 0.06 5.28
C VAL A 120 27.29 -0.89 5.00
N THR A 121 26.84 -1.65 6.01
CA THR A 121 25.67 -2.56 5.85
C THR A 121 24.43 -1.79 5.44
N TYR A 122 24.15 -0.66 6.10
CA TYR A 122 23.06 0.25 5.73
C TYR A 122 23.17 0.72 4.27
N ALA A 123 24.33 1.24 3.87
CA ALA A 123 24.55 1.73 2.51
C ALA A 123 24.35 0.64 1.46
N VAL A 124 24.84 -0.57 1.71
CA VAL A 124 24.66 -1.72 0.80
C VAL A 124 23.18 -2.08 0.68
N LEU A 125 22.46 -2.17 1.78
CA LEU A 125 21.02 -2.49 1.77
C LEU A 125 20.21 -1.43 1.01
N VAL A 126 20.46 -0.13 1.28
CA VAL A 126 19.77 0.97 0.59
C VAL A 126 20.12 0.98 -0.91
N MET A 127 21.37 0.68 -1.29
CA MET A 127 21.79 0.59 -2.69
C MET A 127 21.08 -0.57 -3.41
N ILE A 128 20.93 -1.71 -2.78
CA ILE A 128 20.16 -2.84 -3.34
C ILE A 128 18.71 -2.41 -3.58
N LEU A 129 18.06 -1.77 -2.60
CA LEU A 129 16.70 -1.25 -2.74
C LEU A 129 16.57 -0.23 -3.87
N PHE A 130 17.55 0.66 -4.01
CA PHE A 130 17.62 1.66 -5.07
C PHE A 130 17.67 1.01 -6.47
N VAL A 131 18.56 0.03 -6.67
CA VAL A 131 18.65 -0.72 -7.93
C VAL A 131 17.37 -1.49 -8.24
N MET A 132 16.78 -2.15 -7.24
CA MET A 132 15.50 -2.85 -7.41
C MET A 132 14.37 -1.91 -7.84
N LYS A 133 14.29 -0.69 -7.30
CA LYS A 133 13.29 0.31 -7.70
C LYS A 133 13.48 0.76 -9.14
N ILE A 134 14.72 1.03 -9.56
CA ILE A 134 15.03 1.36 -10.96
C ILE A 134 14.61 0.22 -11.88
N ALA A 135 14.94 -1.03 -11.53
CA ALA A 135 14.55 -2.20 -12.30
C ALA A 135 13.03 -2.35 -12.38
N ALA A 136 12.31 -2.14 -11.27
CA ALA A 136 10.85 -2.19 -11.25
C ALA A 136 10.21 -1.11 -12.14
N ILE A 137 10.76 0.12 -12.12
CA ILE A 137 10.31 1.22 -12.98
C ILE A 137 10.56 0.87 -14.46
N ALA A 138 11.75 0.35 -14.80
CA ALA A 138 12.07 -0.05 -16.16
C ALA A 138 11.15 -1.17 -16.67
N LEU A 139 10.90 -2.20 -15.84
CA LEU A 139 9.96 -3.28 -16.15
C LEU A 139 8.54 -2.75 -16.35
N TRP A 140 8.09 -1.81 -15.52
CA TRP A 140 6.78 -1.17 -15.68
C TRP A 140 6.62 -0.54 -17.07
N PHE A 141 7.61 0.23 -17.52
CA PHE A 141 7.54 0.89 -18.83
C PHE A 141 7.62 -0.10 -20.01
N THR A 142 8.39 -1.18 -19.88
CA THR A 142 8.54 -2.19 -20.94
C THR A 142 7.35 -3.13 -21.03
N MET A 143 6.69 -3.43 -19.91
CA MET A 143 5.58 -4.39 -19.84
C MET A 143 4.19 -3.73 -19.85
N LYS A 144 4.13 -2.41 -19.97
CA LYS A 144 2.87 -1.66 -19.82
C LYS A 144 1.71 -2.20 -20.66
N SER A 145 1.93 -2.52 -21.94
CA SER A 145 0.86 -3.04 -22.82
C SER A 145 0.42 -4.45 -22.40
N GLY A 146 1.35 -5.35 -22.13
CA GLY A 146 1.01 -6.70 -21.67
C GLY A 146 0.35 -6.71 -20.28
N PHE A 147 0.74 -5.80 -19.41
CA PHE A 147 0.13 -5.65 -18.10
C PHE A 147 -1.33 -5.16 -18.19
N GLU A 148 -1.62 -4.25 -19.13
CA GLU A 148 -2.98 -3.77 -19.37
C GLU A 148 -3.93 -4.92 -19.75
N ASP A 149 -3.49 -5.82 -20.61
CA ASP A 149 -4.30 -6.96 -21.07
C ASP A 149 -4.51 -7.97 -19.93
N VAL A 150 -3.46 -8.29 -19.15
CA VAL A 150 -3.54 -9.19 -17.98
C VAL A 150 -4.50 -8.61 -16.93
N VAL A 151 -4.46 -7.31 -16.67
CA VAL A 151 -5.38 -6.68 -15.71
C VAL A 151 -6.81 -6.72 -16.21
N LYS A 152 -7.06 -6.40 -17.49
CA LYS A 152 -8.41 -6.50 -18.09
C LYS A 152 -8.96 -7.91 -18.02
N GLU A 153 -8.16 -8.91 -18.40
CA GLU A 153 -8.56 -10.31 -18.38
C GLU A 153 -8.86 -10.79 -16.96
N GLY A 154 -8.01 -10.48 -15.99
CA GLY A 154 -8.23 -10.79 -14.57
C GLY A 154 -9.47 -10.09 -13.99
N MET A 155 -9.71 -8.83 -14.34
CA MET A 155 -10.93 -8.12 -13.96
C MET A 155 -12.17 -8.80 -14.60
N LEU A 156 -12.11 -9.18 -15.88
CA LEU A 156 -13.21 -9.81 -16.60
C LEU A 156 -13.54 -11.19 -16.02
N GLU A 157 -12.54 -12.01 -15.72
CA GLU A 157 -12.70 -13.30 -15.05
C GLU A 157 -13.33 -13.09 -13.64
N SER A 158 -12.82 -12.15 -12.87
CA SER A 158 -13.36 -11.80 -11.55
C SER A 158 -14.84 -11.39 -11.64
N LEU A 159 -15.20 -10.57 -12.62
CA LEU A 159 -16.57 -10.11 -12.80
C LEU A 159 -17.49 -11.25 -13.25
N LYS A 160 -17.07 -12.07 -14.23
CA LYS A 160 -17.89 -13.15 -14.79
C LYS A 160 -18.11 -14.28 -13.79
N ASP A 161 -17.05 -14.69 -13.11
CA ASP A 161 -17.07 -15.93 -12.30
C ASP A 161 -17.47 -15.68 -10.85
N ASN A 162 -17.10 -14.51 -10.31
CA ASN A 162 -17.22 -14.26 -8.87
C ASN A 162 -18.25 -13.17 -8.49
N TYR A 163 -18.76 -12.39 -9.45
CA TYR A 163 -19.83 -11.42 -9.16
C TYR A 163 -21.18 -12.12 -9.08
N LYS A 164 -21.79 -12.13 -7.90
CA LYS A 164 -23.01 -12.90 -7.59
C LYS A 164 -24.18 -12.04 -7.11
N SER A 165 -23.96 -10.75 -6.83
CA SER A 165 -24.99 -9.89 -6.22
C SER A 165 -24.73 -8.41 -6.55
N ASP A 166 -25.81 -7.68 -6.82
CA ASP A 166 -25.81 -6.23 -7.04
C ASP A 166 -26.05 -5.42 -5.77
N THR A 167 -25.76 -6.00 -4.59
CA THR A 167 -25.88 -5.34 -3.29
C THR A 167 -24.53 -5.31 -2.57
N ILE A 168 -24.31 -4.25 -1.77
CA ILE A 168 -23.08 -4.12 -0.95
C ILE A 168 -23.15 -4.87 0.37
N ASP A 169 -24.32 -5.40 0.72
CA ASP A 169 -24.56 -6.16 1.96
C ASP A 169 -24.51 -7.67 1.71
N SER A 170 -23.96 -8.10 0.57
CA SER A 170 -23.91 -9.52 0.24
C SER A 170 -22.79 -10.22 1.02
N SER A 171 -22.96 -11.51 1.27
CA SER A 171 -21.89 -12.35 1.84
C SER A 171 -20.70 -12.55 0.87
N ASN A 172 -20.85 -12.11 -0.40
CA ASN A 172 -19.82 -12.21 -1.43
C ASN A 172 -19.02 -10.91 -1.50
N ALA A 173 -17.79 -10.90 -0.98
CA ALA A 173 -16.95 -9.71 -0.97
C ALA A 173 -16.49 -9.28 -2.36
N VAL A 174 -16.40 -10.19 -3.34
CA VAL A 174 -16.09 -9.80 -4.72
C VAL A 174 -17.21 -8.95 -5.29
N SER A 175 -18.47 -9.38 -5.08
CA SER A 175 -19.64 -8.59 -5.47
C SER A 175 -19.65 -7.23 -4.78
N ASN A 176 -19.36 -7.19 -3.48
CA ASN A 176 -19.29 -5.94 -2.73
C ASN A 176 -18.19 -5.02 -3.28
N ALA A 177 -16.99 -5.55 -3.56
CA ALA A 177 -15.89 -4.78 -4.14
C ALA A 177 -16.25 -4.20 -5.53
N TRP A 178 -16.88 -5.00 -6.40
CA TRP A 178 -17.35 -4.53 -7.70
C TRP A 178 -18.44 -3.47 -7.56
N ASN A 179 -19.41 -3.66 -6.67
CA ASN A 179 -20.46 -2.70 -6.41
C ASN A 179 -19.91 -1.36 -5.89
N TYR A 180 -18.93 -1.39 -4.98
CA TYR A 180 -18.23 -0.18 -4.54
C TYR A 180 -17.45 0.48 -5.68
N MET A 181 -16.79 -0.30 -6.54
CA MET A 181 -16.07 0.22 -7.71
C MET A 181 -17.03 0.90 -8.69
N PHE A 182 -18.18 0.27 -9.02
CA PHE A 182 -19.18 0.83 -9.89
C PHE A 182 -19.67 2.20 -9.41
N MET A 183 -19.96 2.33 -8.12
CA MET A 183 -20.42 3.59 -7.53
C MET A 183 -19.29 4.62 -7.41
N SER A 184 -18.11 4.22 -6.95
CA SER A 184 -17.01 5.16 -6.68
C SER A 184 -16.39 5.71 -7.95
N LEU A 185 -16.20 4.89 -8.97
CA LEU A 185 -15.61 5.28 -10.25
C LEU A 185 -16.65 5.67 -11.31
N GLN A 186 -17.96 5.61 -10.96
CA GLN A 186 -19.07 5.86 -11.90
C GLN A 186 -18.88 5.09 -13.22
N CYS A 187 -18.69 3.77 -13.11
CA CYS A 187 -18.40 2.85 -14.22
C CYS A 187 -19.29 1.61 -14.15
N CYS A 188 -19.33 0.80 -15.20
CA CYS A 188 -20.07 -0.46 -15.21
C CYS A 188 -19.43 -1.47 -16.17
N GLY A 189 -19.23 -2.71 -15.68
CA GLY A 189 -18.48 -3.72 -16.39
C GLY A 189 -16.96 -3.44 -16.38
N VAL A 190 -16.20 -4.22 -17.14
CA VAL A 190 -14.74 -4.02 -17.30
C VAL A 190 -14.46 -3.11 -18.49
N VAL A 191 -14.92 -3.50 -19.68
CA VAL A 191 -14.81 -2.72 -20.93
C VAL A 191 -16.11 -1.94 -21.16
N ASP A 192 -17.20 -2.65 -21.28
CA ASP A 192 -18.58 -2.16 -21.25
C ASP A 192 -19.53 -3.33 -20.96
N ILE A 193 -20.73 -3.02 -20.47
CA ILE A 193 -21.65 -4.04 -19.99
C ILE A 193 -22.11 -5.01 -21.09
N LYS A 194 -22.17 -4.56 -22.34
CA LYS A 194 -22.61 -5.40 -23.47
C LYS A 194 -21.53 -6.37 -23.89
N THR A 195 -20.28 -5.90 -23.94
CA THR A 195 -19.11 -6.71 -24.31
C THR A 195 -18.79 -7.74 -23.22
N ASP A 196 -18.86 -7.33 -21.96
CA ASP A 196 -18.41 -8.15 -20.83
C ASP A 196 -19.37 -9.29 -20.51
N PHE A 197 -20.67 -9.04 -20.63
CA PHE A 197 -21.70 -10.03 -20.31
C PHE A 197 -22.29 -10.72 -21.56
N GLY A 198 -22.00 -10.19 -22.77
CA GLY A 198 -22.42 -10.78 -24.03
C GLY A 198 -23.92 -10.99 -24.13
N THR A 199 -24.33 -11.97 -24.97
CA THR A 199 -25.74 -12.41 -25.11
C THR A 199 -26.12 -13.51 -24.11
N GLY A 200 -25.16 -13.97 -23.24
CA GLY A 200 -25.40 -14.94 -22.19
C GLY A 200 -25.94 -14.30 -20.92
N THR A 201 -26.76 -15.05 -20.17
CA THR A 201 -27.18 -14.64 -18.83
C THR A 201 -25.99 -14.73 -17.87
N PRO A 202 -25.49 -13.60 -17.33
CA PRO A 202 -24.41 -13.64 -16.34
C PRO A 202 -24.85 -14.43 -15.09
N ALA A 203 -23.93 -15.09 -14.42
CA ALA A 203 -24.22 -15.96 -13.28
C ALA A 203 -24.96 -15.25 -12.13
N TRP A 204 -24.83 -13.91 -12.01
CA TRP A 204 -25.53 -13.12 -10.99
C TRP A 204 -27.01 -12.84 -11.30
N ILE A 205 -27.43 -13.07 -12.57
CA ILE A 205 -28.84 -12.91 -13.00
C ILE A 205 -29.67 -14.16 -12.66
N THR A 206 -29.05 -15.32 -12.35
CA THR A 206 -29.79 -16.51 -11.93
C THR A 206 -30.47 -16.25 -10.58
N GLY A 207 -31.74 -15.84 -10.63
CA GLY A 207 -32.56 -15.48 -9.46
C GLY A 207 -33.06 -14.04 -9.45
N LEU A 208 -32.65 -13.19 -10.38
CA LEU A 208 -33.22 -11.86 -10.62
C LEU A 208 -34.16 -11.88 -11.83
N SER A 209 -35.11 -10.95 -11.84
CA SER A 209 -36.05 -10.83 -12.99
C SER A 209 -35.28 -10.66 -14.30
N PRO A 210 -35.66 -11.36 -15.38
CA PRO A 210 -34.94 -11.34 -16.66
C PRO A 210 -34.85 -9.97 -17.34
N THR A 211 -35.45 -8.95 -16.75
CA THR A 211 -35.42 -7.55 -17.23
C THR A 211 -34.30 -6.70 -16.63
N THR A 212 -33.59 -7.17 -15.61
CA THR A 212 -32.54 -6.40 -14.93
C THR A 212 -31.16 -6.92 -15.29
N VAL A 213 -30.65 -6.48 -16.43
CA VAL A 213 -29.32 -6.85 -16.93
C VAL A 213 -28.22 -5.93 -16.36
N ILE A 214 -28.58 -4.80 -15.74
CA ILE A 214 -27.65 -3.81 -15.21
C ILE A 214 -27.71 -3.82 -13.69
N PRO A 215 -26.54 -3.96 -13.00
CA PRO A 215 -26.49 -3.84 -11.53
C PRO A 215 -27.04 -2.50 -11.06
N LYS A 216 -27.81 -2.47 -9.96
CA LYS A 216 -28.33 -1.23 -9.37
C LYS A 216 -27.25 -0.21 -9.04
N THR A 217 -26.08 -0.70 -8.68
CA THR A 217 -24.89 0.09 -8.36
C THR A 217 -24.22 0.73 -9.61
N CYS A 218 -24.59 0.29 -10.79
CA CYS A 218 -24.19 0.88 -12.06
C CYS A 218 -25.06 2.06 -12.50
N CYS A 219 -26.23 2.27 -11.87
CA CYS A 219 -27.14 3.34 -12.25
C CYS A 219 -26.55 4.72 -11.95
N ILE A 220 -26.79 5.69 -12.83
CA ILE A 220 -26.25 7.05 -12.64
C ILE A 220 -26.72 7.65 -11.31
N GLY A 221 -25.78 8.18 -10.53
CA GLY A 221 -26.05 8.78 -9.21
C GLY A 221 -26.29 7.76 -8.11
N ALA A 222 -26.05 6.47 -8.34
CA ALA A 222 -26.04 5.48 -7.28
C ALA A 222 -24.82 5.66 -6.37
N ASP A 223 -25.05 5.60 -5.07
CA ASP A 223 -24.03 5.60 -4.01
C ASP A 223 -24.39 4.57 -2.92
N SER A 224 -23.52 4.40 -1.95
CA SER A 224 -23.71 3.42 -0.88
C SER A 224 -24.97 3.64 -0.03
N SER A 225 -25.52 4.86 -0.01
CA SER A 225 -26.71 5.22 0.77
C SER A 225 -28.00 5.07 -0.03
N ASN A 226 -27.95 5.25 -1.35
CA ASN A 226 -29.15 5.37 -2.18
C ASN A 226 -29.33 4.29 -3.25
N TYR A 227 -28.35 3.42 -3.52
CA TYR A 227 -28.41 2.48 -4.65
C TYR A 227 -29.66 1.58 -4.68
N LYS A 228 -30.30 1.34 -3.52
CA LYS A 228 -31.58 0.58 -3.41
C LYS A 228 -32.80 1.42 -3.74
N THR A 229 -32.72 2.73 -3.59
CA THR A 229 -33.85 3.69 -3.69
C THR A 229 -33.61 4.76 -4.76
N ASN A 230 -32.58 4.65 -5.54
CA ASN A 230 -32.23 5.60 -6.60
C ASN A 230 -33.43 5.75 -7.57
N PRO A 231 -33.89 6.98 -7.84
CA PRO A 231 -35.05 7.22 -8.69
C PRO A 231 -34.85 6.74 -10.14
N LYS A 232 -33.61 6.55 -10.58
CA LYS A 232 -33.30 6.04 -11.91
C LYS A 232 -33.32 4.51 -12.03
N LEU A 233 -33.54 3.77 -10.95
CA LEU A 233 -33.57 2.30 -11.00
C LEU A 233 -34.57 1.74 -12.00
N SER A 234 -35.73 2.38 -12.16
CA SER A 234 -36.78 1.94 -13.09
C SER A 234 -36.41 2.13 -14.57
N THR A 235 -35.54 3.09 -14.86
CA THR A 235 -35.07 3.45 -16.22
C THR A 235 -33.65 2.98 -16.51
N CYS A 236 -32.92 2.50 -15.51
CA CYS A 236 -31.57 1.99 -15.59
C CYS A 236 -31.55 0.61 -16.26
N GLN A 237 -31.62 0.60 -17.59
CA GLN A 237 -31.72 -0.60 -18.42
C GLN A 237 -30.78 -0.52 -19.62
N PRO A 238 -30.42 -1.66 -20.24
CA PRO A 238 -29.60 -1.66 -21.44
C PRO A 238 -30.28 -0.84 -22.57
N GLY A 239 -29.53 0.10 -23.13
CA GLY A 239 -30.02 0.99 -24.17
C GLY A 239 -30.56 2.33 -23.70
N THR A 240 -30.64 2.57 -22.40
CA THR A 240 -30.97 3.90 -21.85
C THR A 240 -29.66 4.67 -21.53
N ALA A 241 -29.79 5.95 -21.19
CA ALA A 241 -28.69 6.78 -20.72
C ALA A 241 -28.56 6.84 -19.18
N ASP A 242 -29.31 6.01 -18.46
CA ASP A 242 -29.45 6.09 -17.00
C ASP A 242 -28.49 5.17 -16.24
N TYR A 243 -27.50 4.56 -16.91
CA TYR A 243 -26.41 3.83 -16.29
C TYR A 243 -25.04 4.35 -16.76
N ASN A 244 -24.01 4.06 -15.96
CA ASN A 244 -22.64 4.43 -16.28
C ASN A 244 -22.12 3.59 -17.47
N MET A 245 -21.97 4.20 -18.63
CA MET A 245 -21.56 3.49 -19.86
C MET A 245 -20.05 3.24 -19.91
N LYS A 246 -19.27 3.93 -19.08
CA LYS A 246 -17.82 3.80 -19.04
C LYS A 246 -17.42 2.49 -18.36
N GLY A 247 -16.55 1.70 -19.00
CA GLY A 247 -15.99 0.50 -18.40
C GLY A 247 -15.06 0.83 -17.22
N CYS A 248 -15.07 -0.01 -16.19
CA CYS A 248 -14.31 0.23 -14.97
C CYS A 248 -12.80 0.17 -15.17
N TYR A 249 -12.30 -0.59 -16.15
CA TYR A 249 -10.89 -0.54 -16.51
C TYR A 249 -10.48 0.86 -17.01
N ALA A 250 -11.27 1.46 -17.90
CA ALA A 250 -10.99 2.81 -18.38
C ALA A 250 -11.11 3.87 -17.27
N ALA A 251 -12.12 3.73 -16.40
CA ALA A 251 -12.29 4.62 -15.26
C ALA A 251 -11.11 4.52 -14.29
N LEU A 252 -10.67 3.31 -13.95
CA LEU A 252 -9.50 3.05 -13.10
C LEU A 252 -8.22 3.60 -13.73
N LYS A 253 -8.05 3.42 -15.05
CA LYS A 253 -6.88 3.96 -15.78
C LYS A 253 -6.83 5.48 -15.74
N ASP A 254 -7.96 6.17 -15.84
CA ASP A 254 -8.04 7.62 -15.76
C ASP A 254 -7.68 8.11 -14.34
N GLU A 255 -8.19 7.44 -13.30
CA GLU A 255 -7.81 7.74 -11.90
C GLU A 255 -6.30 7.54 -11.68
N ILE A 256 -5.76 6.38 -12.12
CA ILE A 256 -4.32 6.11 -12.02
C ILE A 256 -3.51 7.14 -12.80
N THR A 257 -3.99 7.60 -13.97
CA THR A 257 -3.26 8.62 -14.76
C THR A 257 -3.33 10.00 -14.10
N THR A 258 -4.45 10.34 -13.51
CA THR A 258 -4.66 11.61 -12.81
C THR A 258 -3.74 11.72 -11.58
N TYR A 259 -3.69 10.68 -10.76
CA TYR A 259 -2.84 10.65 -9.58
C TYR A 259 -1.42 10.14 -9.86
N GLY A 260 -1.16 9.53 -11.01
CA GLY A 260 0.12 8.94 -11.40
C GLY A 260 1.28 9.92 -11.35
N ASN A 261 1.05 11.19 -11.75
CA ASN A 261 2.07 12.24 -11.70
C ASN A 261 2.51 12.52 -10.24
N ILE A 262 1.59 12.44 -9.29
CA ILE A 262 1.89 12.59 -7.86
C ILE A 262 2.75 11.42 -7.38
N PHE A 263 2.38 10.19 -7.74
CA PHE A 263 3.16 9.00 -7.40
C PHE A 263 4.56 9.02 -8.02
N VAL A 264 4.69 9.47 -9.26
CA VAL A 264 5.99 9.64 -9.93
C VAL A 264 6.83 10.68 -9.19
N GLY A 265 6.25 11.84 -8.83
CA GLY A 265 6.94 12.89 -8.08
C GLY A 265 7.43 12.40 -6.72
N VAL A 266 6.58 11.70 -5.96
CA VAL A 266 6.95 11.09 -4.68
C VAL A 266 8.04 10.03 -4.87
N GLY A 267 7.93 9.18 -5.89
CA GLY A 267 8.93 8.16 -6.21
C GLY A 267 10.30 8.76 -6.50
N ILE A 268 10.38 9.80 -7.34
CA ILE A 268 11.63 10.51 -7.63
C ILE A 268 12.20 11.14 -6.37
N THR A 269 11.36 11.75 -5.53
CA THR A 269 11.80 12.36 -4.27
C THR A 269 12.43 11.32 -3.34
N ILE A 270 11.82 10.13 -3.22
CA ILE A 270 12.36 9.03 -2.43
C ILE A 270 13.72 8.56 -2.99
N LEU A 271 13.84 8.40 -4.32
CA LEU A 271 15.11 8.02 -4.95
C LEU A 271 16.23 9.03 -4.67
N LEU A 272 15.94 10.33 -4.70
CA LEU A 272 16.92 11.38 -4.37
C LEU A 272 17.34 11.32 -2.90
N ILE A 273 16.38 11.10 -1.98
CA ILE A 273 16.67 10.94 -0.55
C ILE A 273 17.57 9.72 -0.31
N GLU A 274 17.28 8.59 -0.95
CA GLU A 274 18.10 7.38 -0.86
C GLU A 274 19.52 7.59 -1.38
N LEU A 275 19.66 8.25 -2.51
CA LEU A 275 20.98 8.58 -3.06
C LEU A 275 21.79 9.46 -2.09
N LEU A 276 21.18 10.51 -1.55
CA LEU A 276 21.81 11.37 -0.56
C LEU A 276 22.17 10.60 0.71
N ALA A 277 21.32 9.71 1.18
CA ALA A 277 21.58 8.88 2.36
C ALA A 277 22.79 7.97 2.17
N VAL A 278 22.92 7.35 0.99
CA VAL A 278 24.09 6.52 0.65
C VAL A 278 25.36 7.36 0.58
N VAL A 279 25.32 8.53 -0.11
CA VAL A 279 26.47 9.44 -0.19
C VAL A 279 26.93 9.87 1.20
N PHE A 280 26.00 10.30 2.08
CA PHE A 280 26.36 10.71 3.43
C PHE A 280 26.87 9.56 4.30
N ALA A 281 26.32 8.35 4.13
CA ALA A 281 26.83 7.17 4.83
C ALA A 281 28.30 6.90 4.45
N PHE A 282 28.65 7.00 3.15
CA PHE A 282 30.04 6.87 2.70
C PHE A 282 30.92 8.00 3.22
N VAL A 283 30.49 9.26 3.18
CA VAL A 283 31.24 10.41 3.70
C VAL A 283 31.57 10.21 5.17
N ILE A 284 30.60 9.80 5.99
CA ILE A 284 30.83 9.55 7.41
C ILE A 284 31.77 8.36 7.60
N CYS A 285 31.59 7.28 6.85
CA CYS A 285 32.42 6.10 6.92
C CYS A 285 33.90 6.41 6.62
N CYS A 286 34.17 7.21 5.57
CA CYS A 286 35.53 7.65 5.22
C CYS A 286 36.14 8.54 6.31
N GLN A 287 35.41 9.54 6.79
CA GLN A 287 35.90 10.46 7.83
C GLN A 287 36.15 9.78 9.17
N THR A 288 35.37 8.74 9.50
CA THR A 288 35.60 7.92 10.69
C THR A 288 36.82 7.01 10.52
N GLY A 289 37.19 6.67 9.24
CA GLY A 289 38.36 5.87 8.88
C GLY A 289 39.68 6.51 9.20
N ASP A 290 39.82 7.77 8.85
CA ASP A 290 41.05 8.51 8.99
C ASP A 290 41.47 8.72 10.46
N LYS A 291 40.51 8.70 11.38
CA LYS A 291 40.79 8.82 12.84
C LYS A 291 41.58 7.64 13.41
N ASN A 292 41.39 6.42 12.88
CA ASN A 292 42.04 5.22 13.40
C ASN A 292 43.46 5.01 12.83
N HIS A 293 43.88 5.79 11.83
CA HIS A 293 45.23 5.78 11.30
C HIS A 293 46.13 6.92 11.83
N ALA A 294 45.56 7.84 12.62
CA ALA A 294 46.28 8.99 13.18
C ALA A 294 46.68 8.83 14.65
N VAL A 295 46.58 7.60 15.22
CA VAL A 295 47.02 7.26 16.60
C VAL A 295 48.21 6.29 16.49
#